data_8fc826a09b4e01febd2c00919675af02
#
_entry.id   8fc826a09b4e01febd2c00919675af02
#
_cell.length_a   1.000
_cell.length_b   1.000
_cell.length_c   1.000
_cell.angle_alpha   90.00
_cell.angle_beta   90.00
_cell.angle_gamma   90.00
#
_symmetry.space_group_name_H-M   'P 1'
#
loop_
_entity.id
_entity.type
_entity.pdbx_description
1 polymer ?
#
loop_
_entity_poly.entity_id
_entity_poly.type
_entity_poly.pdbx_seq_one_letter_code
_entity_poly.pdbx_strand_id
1 'polypeptide(L)'
;MSGIVGAVGPRAFPAVRSMHQVLKHRGAVHRCSQGKLANDTEYAVSALGYSQFSATSDSSGLSITVSDRFHSSYAQARIVNSRILLLDRDCVGSRPLFYGSNLKGSLCAFASERKALWSVGINRAQRVDPGTTVAIHGPRSITLGTKKTLQQSSRNRTTSNESRVVNDLRELLKSVMNELADEQMGVAFSGGVDSSLLCAIMANNANNRYFAAGLPESHDLKSAQQAARMMRIDLQVIHLDASHVEMLIPRVIETIESCNPLNLAIALPMYVLAEQTKAAGLKSILTGQGADELFAGYSRYARLPAANHEGLRDALEIDVLNIARDNLERDNLAAASHSIDIILPYLDPRVVKFGLTIDGALKLNRGINKYILRKVAEQLMPHELAYRPKKALQYGTGVSAMLRKLARKNLPYDKRNSKGAVGIYLQSVAEKRGIAVAE
;
A
#
# COMPACT_ATOMS: atom_id res chain seq x y z
N MET A 1 0.40 8.77 11.29
CA MET A 1 -0.40 7.66 10.76
C MET A 1 -1.82 7.76 11.25
N SER A 2 -2.74 7.26 10.49
CA SER A 2 -4.17 7.37 10.72
C SER A 2 -4.87 6.03 10.50
N GLY A 3 -6.11 5.93 10.99
CA GLY A 3 -6.95 4.77 10.79
C GLY A 3 -8.41 5.08 11.15
N ILE A 4 -9.32 4.28 10.65
CA ILE A 4 -10.75 4.40 10.93
C ILE A 4 -11.32 3.06 11.35
N VAL A 5 -12.29 3.13 12.27
CA VAL A 5 -13.10 1.97 12.69
C VAL A 5 -14.53 2.37 12.91
N GLY A 6 -15.44 1.42 12.79
CA GLY A 6 -16.82 1.62 13.17
C GLY A 6 -17.62 0.34 13.15
N ALA A 7 -18.82 0.41 13.71
CA ALA A 7 -19.73 -0.71 13.79
C ALA A 7 -21.18 -0.24 13.72
N VAL A 8 -22.05 -1.12 13.26
CA VAL A 8 -23.50 -0.98 13.16
C VAL A 8 -24.17 -2.23 13.74
N GLY A 9 -25.11 -2.05 14.66
CA GLY A 9 -25.82 -3.13 15.35
C GLY A 9 -25.69 -3.04 16.86
N PRO A 10 -26.36 -3.93 17.61
CA PRO A 10 -26.29 -3.97 19.06
C PRO A 10 -24.84 -4.05 19.56
N ARG A 11 -24.51 -3.25 20.57
CA ARG A 11 -23.15 -3.15 21.14
C ARG A 11 -22.10 -2.57 20.17
N ALA A 12 -22.50 -1.74 19.21
CA ALA A 12 -21.57 -1.06 18.27
C ALA A 12 -20.46 -0.31 19.00
N PHE A 13 -20.78 0.44 20.06
CA PHE A 13 -19.78 1.21 20.82
C PHE A 13 -18.75 0.33 21.57
N PRO A 14 -19.15 -0.71 22.35
CA PRO A 14 -18.19 -1.66 22.91
C PRO A 14 -17.29 -2.32 21.85
N ALA A 15 -17.83 -2.67 20.68
CA ALA A 15 -17.05 -3.25 19.59
C ALA A 15 -15.99 -2.26 19.08
N VAL A 16 -16.35 -0.99 18.86
CA VAL A 16 -15.39 0.05 18.44
C VAL A 16 -14.29 0.23 19.49
N ARG A 17 -14.60 0.22 20.79
CA ARG A 17 -13.58 0.28 21.86
C ARG A 17 -12.61 -0.91 21.81
N SER A 18 -13.09 -2.12 21.56
CA SER A 18 -12.22 -3.30 21.41
C SER A 18 -11.30 -3.16 20.20
N MET A 19 -11.82 -2.73 19.06
CA MET A 19 -11.03 -2.47 17.84
C MET A 19 -9.97 -1.39 18.04
N HIS A 20 -10.23 -0.34 18.83
CA HIS A 20 -9.23 0.67 19.18
C HIS A 20 -8.00 0.09 19.88
N GLN A 21 -8.20 -0.88 20.79
CA GLN A 21 -7.08 -1.50 21.51
C GLN A 21 -6.12 -2.21 20.55
N VAL A 22 -6.66 -2.83 19.50
CA VAL A 22 -5.89 -3.53 18.46
C VAL A 22 -5.15 -2.54 17.56
N LEU A 23 -5.74 -1.37 17.29
CA LEU A 23 -5.21 -0.36 16.36
C LEU A 23 -4.43 0.78 17.03
N LYS A 24 -3.98 0.63 18.28
CA LYS A 24 -3.22 1.67 19.02
C LYS A 24 -1.99 2.19 18.26
N HIS A 25 -1.35 1.34 17.47
CA HIS A 25 -0.19 1.70 16.65
C HIS A 25 -0.52 2.72 15.55
N ARG A 26 -1.81 2.86 15.15
CA ARG A 26 -2.29 3.88 14.20
C ARG A 26 -2.53 5.25 14.83
N GLY A 27 -2.33 5.37 16.14
CA GLY A 27 -2.46 6.61 16.89
C GLY A 27 -3.60 6.57 17.92
N ALA A 28 -3.64 7.61 18.77
CA ALA A 28 -4.69 7.77 19.76
C ALA A 28 -6.07 8.00 19.09
N VAL A 29 -7.14 7.69 19.80
CA VAL A 29 -8.51 8.05 19.38
C VAL A 29 -8.61 9.56 19.33
N HIS A 30 -8.85 10.11 18.13
CA HIS A 30 -9.00 11.54 17.94
C HIS A 30 -10.44 11.99 18.21
N ARG A 31 -11.41 11.27 17.61
CA ARG A 31 -12.86 11.50 17.81
C ARG A 31 -13.64 10.21 17.62
N CYS A 32 -14.72 10.10 18.36
CA CYS A 32 -15.71 9.03 18.24
C CYS A 32 -17.12 9.62 18.23
N SER A 33 -18.00 9.10 17.39
CA SER A 33 -19.43 9.38 17.42
C SER A 33 -20.21 8.10 17.55
N GLN A 34 -21.29 8.15 18.31
CA GLN A 34 -22.24 7.05 18.48
C GLN A 34 -23.67 7.56 18.46
N GLY A 35 -24.61 6.73 18.10
CA GLY A 35 -26.02 7.06 18.03
C GLY A 35 -26.86 5.93 17.43
N LYS A 36 -28.01 6.31 16.88
CA LYS A 36 -28.92 5.39 16.20
C LYS A 36 -29.19 5.88 14.78
N LEU A 37 -29.26 4.94 13.85
CA LEU A 37 -29.78 5.16 12.50
C LEU A 37 -31.30 5.31 12.55
N ALA A 38 -31.92 5.79 11.47
CA ALA A 38 -33.36 6.02 11.38
C ALA A 38 -34.22 4.75 11.58
N ASN A 39 -33.61 3.58 11.39
CA ASN A 39 -34.24 2.27 11.67
C ASN A 39 -33.96 1.76 13.10
N ASP A 40 -33.59 2.64 14.03
CA ASP A 40 -33.24 2.36 15.42
C ASP A 40 -32.00 1.48 15.64
N THR A 41 -31.22 1.20 14.58
CA THR A 41 -29.99 0.43 14.68
C THR A 41 -28.86 1.27 15.26
N GLU A 42 -28.19 0.79 16.32
CA GLU A 42 -27.04 1.48 16.92
C GLU A 42 -25.87 1.57 15.94
N TYR A 43 -25.13 2.66 16.01
CA TYR A 43 -23.84 2.81 15.33
C TYR A 43 -22.79 3.42 16.25
N ALA A 44 -21.53 3.14 15.94
CA ALA A 44 -20.38 3.87 16.44
C ALA A 44 -19.32 3.97 15.34
N VAL A 45 -18.72 5.16 15.17
CA VAL A 45 -17.64 5.40 14.21
C VAL A 45 -16.55 6.21 14.88
N SER A 46 -15.30 5.96 14.53
CA SER A 46 -14.16 6.63 15.16
C SER A 46 -12.98 6.84 14.21
N ALA A 47 -12.31 7.96 14.43
CA ALA A 47 -11.07 8.37 13.80
C ALA A 47 -9.88 8.19 14.76
N LEU A 48 -8.79 7.64 14.26
CA LEU A 48 -7.53 7.37 14.98
C LEU A 48 -6.41 8.23 14.39
N GLY A 49 -5.50 8.68 15.25
CA GLY A 49 -4.32 9.44 14.83
C GLY A 49 -4.68 10.75 14.14
N TYR A 50 -4.22 10.93 12.90
CA TYR A 50 -4.48 12.13 12.09
C TYR A 50 -5.71 11.99 11.18
N SER A 51 -6.55 10.97 11.37
CA SER A 51 -7.79 10.82 10.60
C SER A 51 -8.71 12.02 10.78
N GLN A 52 -9.35 12.42 9.69
CA GLN A 52 -10.29 13.52 9.69
C GLN A 52 -11.66 13.06 10.23
N PHE A 53 -12.31 13.92 10.95
CA PHE A 53 -13.66 13.73 11.45
C PHE A 53 -14.48 14.98 11.17
N SER A 54 -15.63 14.85 10.54
CA SER A 54 -16.61 15.93 10.37
C SER A 54 -18.01 15.42 10.70
N ALA A 55 -18.82 16.29 11.26
CA ALA A 55 -20.25 16.03 11.51
C ALA A 55 -21.06 17.27 11.14
N THR A 56 -22.13 17.08 10.38
CA THR A 56 -23.10 18.12 10.00
C THR A 56 -24.49 17.60 10.29
N SER A 57 -25.39 18.50 10.66
CA SER A 57 -26.80 18.17 10.90
C SER A 57 -27.68 19.20 10.19
N ASP A 58 -28.68 18.72 9.47
CA ASP A 58 -29.69 19.53 8.79
C ASP A 58 -31.08 18.86 8.90
N SER A 59 -32.07 19.38 8.17
CA SER A 59 -33.42 18.82 8.13
C SER A 59 -33.51 17.38 7.61
N SER A 60 -32.51 16.89 6.90
CA SER A 60 -32.45 15.53 6.39
C SER A 60 -31.83 14.51 7.38
N GLY A 61 -31.21 15.02 8.46
CA GLY A 61 -30.61 14.22 9.53
C GLY A 61 -29.15 14.51 9.77
N LEU A 62 -28.52 13.73 10.66
CA LEU A 62 -27.11 13.80 10.99
C LEU A 62 -26.27 13.08 9.93
N SER A 63 -25.27 13.78 9.43
CA SER A 63 -24.24 13.20 8.53
C SER A 63 -22.87 13.26 9.22
N ILE A 64 -22.16 12.12 9.26
CA ILE A 64 -20.85 11.99 9.90
C ILE A 64 -19.88 11.38 8.89
N THR A 65 -18.70 11.97 8.78
CA THR A 65 -17.61 11.41 7.97
C THR A 65 -16.38 11.17 8.84
N VAL A 66 -15.85 9.97 8.80
CA VAL A 66 -14.50 9.62 9.30
C VAL A 66 -13.64 9.20 8.12
N SER A 67 -12.46 9.76 8.01
CA SER A 67 -11.61 9.56 6.83
C SER A 67 -10.14 9.38 7.24
N ASP A 68 -9.56 8.24 6.86
CA ASP A 68 -8.11 8.03 6.82
C ASP A 68 -7.62 8.62 5.51
N ARG A 69 -7.08 9.84 5.57
CA ARG A 69 -6.62 10.56 4.38
C ARG A 69 -5.20 11.06 4.57
N PHE A 70 -4.39 10.87 3.54
CA PHE A 70 -3.07 11.43 3.45
C PHE A 70 -2.80 11.80 1.98
N HIS A 71 -2.67 13.09 1.68
CA HIS A 71 -2.65 13.63 0.32
C HIS A 71 -3.83 13.14 -0.52
N SER A 72 -3.58 12.57 -1.69
CA SER A 72 -4.61 12.02 -2.59
C SER A 72 -5.14 10.64 -2.19
N SER A 73 -4.48 9.98 -1.22
CA SER A 73 -4.82 8.65 -0.70
C SER A 73 -5.92 8.71 0.35
N TYR A 74 -6.97 7.89 0.23
CA TYR A 74 -8.00 7.85 1.28
C TYR A 74 -8.76 6.52 1.41
N ALA A 75 -9.23 6.29 2.64
CA ALA A 75 -10.34 5.39 2.96
C ALA A 75 -11.29 6.15 3.89
N GLN A 76 -12.59 6.08 3.66
CA GLN A 76 -13.55 6.82 4.46
C GLN A 76 -14.81 6.03 4.78
N ALA A 77 -15.45 6.40 5.90
CA ALA A 77 -16.76 5.93 6.26
C ALA A 77 -17.66 7.14 6.52
N ARG A 78 -18.87 7.11 5.97
CA ARG A 78 -19.84 8.21 6.05
C ARG A 78 -21.19 7.68 6.52
N ILE A 79 -21.72 8.22 7.60
CA ILE A 79 -23.14 8.09 7.91
C ILE A 79 -23.86 9.25 7.22
N VAL A 80 -24.86 8.93 6.42
CA VAL A 80 -25.59 9.90 5.62
C VAL A 80 -27.04 9.97 6.12
N ASN A 81 -27.46 11.18 6.54
CA ASN A 81 -28.82 11.50 6.99
C ASN A 81 -29.34 10.53 8.07
N SER A 82 -28.47 10.07 8.96
CA SER A 82 -28.79 9.04 9.97
C SER A 82 -29.43 7.75 9.42
N ARG A 83 -29.24 7.43 8.13
CA ARG A 83 -29.94 6.30 7.48
C ARG A 83 -29.02 5.16 7.08
N ILE A 84 -27.82 5.47 6.62
CA ILE A 84 -26.95 4.52 5.96
C ILE A 84 -25.49 4.81 6.29
N LEU A 85 -24.71 3.77 6.47
CA LEU A 85 -23.25 3.85 6.54
C LEU A 85 -22.65 3.48 5.16
N LEU A 86 -21.92 4.39 4.58
CA LEU A 86 -21.18 4.22 3.33
C LEU A 86 -19.69 4.07 3.61
N LEU A 87 -19.06 3.08 2.99
CA LEU A 87 -17.61 2.86 3.03
C LEU A 87 -17.04 3.08 1.64
N ASP A 88 -16.05 3.96 1.51
CA ASP A 88 -15.45 4.32 0.23
C ASP A 88 -13.92 4.22 0.30
N ARG A 89 -13.29 3.87 -0.82
CA ARG A 89 -11.83 3.95 -1.02
C ARG A 89 -11.50 4.73 -2.29
N ASP A 90 -10.29 5.31 -2.33
CA ASP A 90 -9.76 5.92 -3.55
C ASP A 90 -9.64 4.91 -4.71
N CYS A 91 -9.39 5.43 -5.92
CA CYS A 91 -9.45 4.65 -7.16
C CYS A 91 -8.38 3.55 -7.27
N VAL A 92 -7.28 3.63 -6.51
CA VAL A 92 -6.22 2.62 -6.45
C VAL A 92 -6.22 1.83 -5.13
N GLY A 93 -7.07 2.24 -4.17
CA GLY A 93 -7.18 1.61 -2.86
C GLY A 93 -5.91 1.74 -2.01
N SER A 94 -5.31 2.92 -2.01
CA SER A 94 -4.05 3.22 -1.33
C SER A 94 -4.09 3.02 0.19
N ARG A 95 -5.29 3.24 0.80
CA ARG A 95 -5.54 3.00 2.22
C ARG A 95 -6.36 1.73 2.41
N PRO A 96 -5.96 0.81 3.31
CA PRO A 96 -6.73 -0.41 3.56
C PRO A 96 -8.05 -0.10 4.27
N LEU A 97 -9.11 -0.78 3.87
CA LEU A 97 -10.41 -0.74 4.52
C LEU A 97 -11.12 -2.07 4.34
N PHE A 98 -11.53 -2.66 5.46
CA PHE A 98 -12.19 -3.94 5.54
C PHE A 98 -13.52 -3.82 6.27
N TYR A 99 -14.46 -4.71 5.97
CA TYR A 99 -15.75 -4.80 6.64
C TYR A 99 -16.22 -6.23 6.73
N GLY A 100 -17.22 -6.47 7.56
CA GLY A 100 -17.85 -7.77 7.67
C GLY A 100 -18.94 -7.80 8.73
N SER A 101 -19.64 -8.94 8.80
CA SER A 101 -20.63 -9.20 9.83
C SER A 101 -20.22 -10.41 10.67
N ASN A 102 -20.60 -10.41 11.95
CA ASN A 102 -20.41 -11.56 12.81
C ASN A 102 -21.30 -12.74 12.38
N LEU A 103 -21.01 -13.96 12.82
CA LEU A 103 -21.73 -15.17 12.43
C LEU A 103 -23.25 -15.11 12.69
N LYS A 104 -23.68 -14.38 13.74
CA LYS A 104 -25.09 -14.18 14.05
C LYS A 104 -25.75 -13.12 13.18
N GLY A 105 -24.98 -12.35 12.39
CA GLY A 105 -25.49 -11.24 11.60
C GLY A 105 -26.13 -10.12 12.46
N SER A 106 -25.71 -10.01 13.72
CA SER A 106 -26.21 -8.96 14.63
C SER A 106 -25.32 -7.73 14.67
N LEU A 107 -24.04 -7.85 14.29
CA LEU A 107 -23.06 -6.76 14.25
C LEU A 107 -22.38 -6.76 12.89
N CYS A 108 -22.36 -5.62 12.21
CA CYS A 108 -21.49 -5.32 11.08
C CYS A 108 -20.47 -4.29 11.52
N ALA A 109 -19.20 -4.48 11.15
CA ALA A 109 -18.16 -3.52 11.48
C ALA A 109 -17.20 -3.31 10.30
N PHE A 110 -16.46 -2.21 10.36
CA PHE A 110 -15.37 -1.89 9.42
C PHE A 110 -14.13 -1.42 10.19
N ALA A 111 -12.97 -1.63 9.60
CA ALA A 111 -11.69 -1.22 10.16
C ALA A 111 -10.61 -1.08 9.09
N SER A 112 -9.58 -0.31 9.38
CA SER A 112 -8.38 -0.20 8.56
C SER A 112 -7.55 -1.50 8.54
N GLU A 113 -7.77 -2.44 9.46
CA GLU A 113 -7.06 -3.74 9.56
C GLU A 113 -8.01 -4.87 9.92
N ARG A 114 -7.77 -6.08 9.39
CA ARG A 114 -8.62 -7.26 9.64
C ARG A 114 -8.57 -7.73 11.09
N LYS A 115 -7.40 -7.68 11.73
CA LYS A 115 -7.25 -8.08 13.14
C LYS A 115 -8.15 -7.31 14.10
N ALA A 116 -8.50 -6.07 13.77
CA ALA A 116 -9.48 -5.31 14.55
C ALA A 116 -10.89 -5.93 14.40
N LEU A 117 -11.28 -6.38 13.21
CA LEU A 117 -12.54 -7.07 12.98
C LEU A 117 -12.55 -8.44 13.68
N TRP A 118 -11.46 -9.19 13.65
CA TRP A 118 -11.33 -10.46 14.36
C TRP A 118 -11.52 -10.31 15.87
N SER A 119 -11.05 -9.21 16.47
CA SER A 119 -11.19 -8.92 17.90
C SER A 119 -12.66 -8.78 18.35
N VAL A 120 -13.58 -8.58 17.42
CA VAL A 120 -15.03 -8.47 17.66
C VAL A 120 -15.83 -9.62 17.05
N GLY A 121 -15.16 -10.75 16.73
CA GLY A 121 -15.78 -11.99 16.23
C GLY A 121 -16.18 -11.95 14.76
N ILE A 122 -15.60 -11.05 13.96
CA ILE A 122 -15.81 -10.98 12.50
C ILE A 122 -14.60 -11.61 11.81
N ASN A 123 -14.62 -12.94 11.63
CA ASN A 123 -13.50 -13.69 11.10
C ASN A 123 -13.39 -13.65 9.57
N ARG A 124 -14.51 -13.41 8.86
CA ARG A 124 -14.55 -13.26 7.40
C ARG A 124 -14.64 -11.79 7.02
N ALA A 125 -13.51 -11.11 7.13
CA ALA A 125 -13.39 -9.72 6.73
C ALA A 125 -13.26 -9.60 5.20
N GLN A 126 -14.14 -8.81 4.59
CA GLN A 126 -14.12 -8.47 3.18
C GLN A 126 -13.37 -7.14 2.98
N ARG A 127 -12.71 -7.00 1.84
CA ARG A 127 -12.10 -5.75 1.42
C ARG A 127 -13.14 -4.83 0.81
N VAL A 128 -13.09 -3.53 1.10
CA VAL A 128 -13.72 -2.53 0.24
C VAL A 128 -12.80 -2.38 -0.99
N ASP A 129 -13.28 -2.74 -2.16
CA ASP A 129 -12.47 -2.70 -3.38
C ASP A 129 -12.11 -1.26 -3.78
N PRO A 130 -10.97 -1.04 -4.49
CA PRO A 130 -10.57 0.26 -5.00
C PRO A 130 -11.69 0.93 -5.82
N GLY A 131 -11.92 2.22 -5.56
CA GLY A 131 -12.93 3.00 -6.27
C GLY A 131 -14.37 2.56 -6.06
N THR A 132 -14.66 1.69 -5.09
CA THR A 132 -16.02 1.22 -4.81
C THR A 132 -16.61 1.86 -3.57
N THR A 133 -17.93 1.87 -3.50
CA THR A 133 -18.70 2.21 -2.31
C THR A 133 -19.44 0.99 -1.81
N VAL A 134 -19.34 0.69 -0.54
CA VAL A 134 -20.14 -0.33 0.16
C VAL A 134 -21.16 0.38 1.02
N ALA A 135 -22.44 0.05 0.87
CA ALA A 135 -23.53 0.63 1.64
C ALA A 135 -24.04 -0.38 2.67
N ILE A 136 -24.06 0.01 3.93
CA ILE A 136 -24.49 -0.79 5.08
C ILE A 136 -25.75 -0.14 5.65
N HIS A 137 -26.90 -0.75 5.41
CA HIS A 137 -28.20 -0.32 5.90
C HIS A 137 -28.52 -0.90 7.29
N GLY A 138 -27.79 -1.92 7.68
CA GLY A 138 -27.90 -2.62 8.96
C GLY A 138 -27.01 -3.86 8.96
N PRO A 139 -26.92 -4.59 10.07
CA PRO A 139 -25.94 -5.69 10.22
C PRO A 139 -26.11 -6.84 9.19
N ARG A 140 -27.30 -6.99 8.61
CA ARG A 140 -27.62 -8.03 7.60
C ARG A 140 -27.89 -7.47 6.21
N SER A 141 -27.91 -6.15 6.04
CA SER A 141 -28.25 -5.50 4.77
C SER A 141 -27.07 -4.69 4.27
N ILE A 142 -26.27 -5.30 3.42
CA ILE A 142 -25.08 -4.72 2.79
C ILE A 142 -25.29 -4.75 1.28
N THR A 143 -25.10 -3.61 0.62
CA THR A 143 -25.17 -3.50 -0.83
C THR A 143 -23.84 -2.92 -1.38
N LEU A 144 -23.41 -3.44 -2.54
CA LEU A 144 -22.30 -2.87 -3.27
C LEU A 144 -22.81 -1.75 -4.15
N GLY A 145 -22.23 -0.57 -3.99
CA GLY A 145 -22.50 0.58 -4.86
C GLY A 145 -21.72 0.51 -6.17
N THR A 146 -21.93 1.53 -6.99
CA THR A 146 -21.27 1.64 -8.30
C THR A 146 -19.78 1.81 -8.16
N LYS A 147 -19.02 1.03 -8.91
CA LYS A 147 -17.57 1.18 -9.04
C LYS A 147 -17.27 2.43 -9.87
N LYS A 148 -16.58 3.42 -9.32
CA LYS A 148 -15.97 4.50 -10.09
C LYS A 148 -14.81 3.90 -10.89
N THR A 149 -15.07 3.57 -12.15
CA THR A 149 -14.09 2.92 -13.01
C THR A 149 -13.05 3.94 -13.47
N LEU A 150 -11.76 3.60 -13.34
CA LEU A 150 -10.66 4.31 -14.02
C LEU A 150 -10.86 4.33 -15.54
N GLN A 151 -11.64 3.38 -16.06
CA GLN A 151 -11.86 3.10 -17.49
C GLN A 151 -12.64 4.16 -18.26
N GLN A 152 -13.57 4.94 -17.67
CA GLN A 152 -14.46 5.80 -18.45
C GLN A 152 -13.77 7.02 -19.07
N SER A 153 -12.63 7.45 -18.55
CA SER A 153 -11.94 8.64 -19.06
C SER A 153 -10.73 8.36 -19.96
N SER A 154 -10.23 7.13 -20.03
CA SER A 154 -8.96 6.81 -20.71
C SER A 154 -9.11 6.16 -22.09
N ARG A 155 -10.25 5.51 -22.39
CA ARG A 155 -10.41 4.74 -23.63
C ARG A 155 -10.35 5.57 -24.93
N ASN A 156 -10.62 6.87 -24.89
CA ASN A 156 -10.76 7.71 -26.10
C ASN A 156 -9.54 8.59 -26.43
N ARG A 157 -8.44 8.52 -25.66
CA ARG A 157 -7.25 9.37 -25.92
C ARG A 157 -5.97 8.59 -25.66
N THR A 158 -5.41 7.98 -26.70
CA THR A 158 -4.06 7.44 -26.69
C THR A 158 -3.08 8.53 -27.11
N THR A 159 -2.06 8.81 -26.28
CA THR A 159 -1.03 9.80 -26.59
C THR A 159 0.24 9.08 -27.00
N SER A 160 0.65 9.27 -28.26
CA SER A 160 1.81 8.58 -28.89
C SER A 160 2.99 9.51 -29.21
N ASN A 161 2.86 10.83 -29.06
CA ASN A 161 3.98 11.76 -29.26
C ASN A 161 4.96 11.68 -28.08
N GLU A 162 6.10 11.02 -28.28
CA GLU A 162 7.11 10.75 -27.24
C GLU A 162 7.57 12.02 -26.53
N SER A 163 8.03 13.04 -27.28
CA SER A 163 8.57 14.27 -26.70
C SER A 163 7.55 15.00 -25.83
N ARG A 164 6.30 15.05 -26.28
CA ARG A 164 5.20 15.62 -25.51
C ARG A 164 4.93 14.83 -24.26
N VAL A 165 4.83 13.50 -24.35
CA VAL A 165 4.56 12.63 -23.20
C VAL A 165 5.68 12.72 -22.16
N VAL A 166 6.95 12.77 -22.60
CA VAL A 166 8.10 12.96 -21.68
C VAL A 166 7.96 14.26 -20.91
N ASN A 167 7.68 15.38 -21.60
CA ASN A 167 7.54 16.68 -20.94
C ASN A 167 6.34 16.72 -20.01
N ASP A 168 5.17 16.27 -20.47
CA ASP A 168 3.93 16.28 -19.68
C ASP A 168 4.08 15.40 -18.42
N LEU A 169 4.68 14.20 -18.53
CA LEU A 169 4.92 13.30 -17.40
C LEU A 169 5.92 13.89 -16.41
N ARG A 170 7.00 14.51 -16.93
CA ARG A 170 8.00 15.17 -16.06
C ARG A 170 7.37 16.29 -15.25
N GLU A 171 6.64 17.19 -15.89
CA GLU A 171 6.01 18.33 -15.20
C GLU A 171 4.91 17.86 -14.24
N LEU A 172 4.15 16.82 -14.60
CA LEU A 172 3.16 16.23 -13.70
C LEU A 172 3.80 15.62 -12.44
N LEU A 173 4.88 14.83 -12.60
CA LEU A 173 5.61 14.28 -11.45
C LEU A 173 6.22 15.38 -10.59
N LYS A 174 6.79 16.43 -11.21
CA LYS A 174 7.28 17.60 -10.46
C LYS A 174 6.15 18.29 -9.68
N SER A 175 4.98 18.48 -10.30
CA SER A 175 3.83 19.07 -9.62
C SER A 175 3.43 18.28 -8.38
N VAL A 176 3.30 16.94 -8.52
CA VAL A 176 2.99 16.06 -7.39
C VAL A 176 4.04 16.12 -6.30
N MET A 177 5.32 16.14 -6.68
CA MET A 177 6.43 16.20 -5.70
C MET A 177 6.57 17.57 -5.04
N ASN A 178 6.23 18.65 -5.73
CA ASN A 178 6.25 20.00 -5.15
C ASN A 178 5.19 20.20 -4.07
N GLU A 179 4.06 19.48 -4.14
CA GLU A 179 3.06 19.48 -3.06
C GLU A 179 3.59 18.85 -1.75
N LEU A 180 4.73 18.14 -1.83
CA LEU A 180 5.42 17.50 -0.72
C LEU A 180 6.69 18.27 -0.30
N ALA A 181 6.98 19.41 -0.90
CA ALA A 181 8.29 20.11 -0.75
C ALA A 181 8.56 20.54 0.70
N ASP A 182 7.54 20.89 1.46
CA ASP A 182 7.66 21.31 2.86
C ASP A 182 7.66 20.13 3.86
N GLU A 183 7.45 18.90 3.38
CA GLU A 183 7.44 17.72 4.22
C GLU A 183 8.84 17.13 4.40
N GLN A 184 9.16 16.79 5.65
CA GLN A 184 10.33 15.98 5.98
C GLN A 184 9.90 14.51 5.95
N MET A 185 10.51 13.73 5.07
CA MET A 185 10.13 12.33 4.89
C MET A 185 11.32 11.39 4.77
N GLY A 186 11.09 10.12 5.12
CA GLY A 186 11.96 9.03 4.72
C GLY A 186 11.76 8.72 3.23
N VAL A 187 12.78 8.23 2.57
CA VAL A 187 12.71 7.76 1.19
C VAL A 187 13.23 6.33 1.13
N ALA A 188 12.38 5.39 0.71
CA ALA A 188 12.79 4.02 0.45
C ALA A 188 13.56 3.96 -0.87
N PHE A 189 14.88 4.06 -0.78
CA PHE A 189 15.76 4.18 -1.93
C PHE A 189 16.34 2.83 -2.36
N SER A 190 15.84 2.28 -3.45
CA SER A 190 16.33 1.00 -4.00
C SER A 190 17.44 1.14 -5.05
N GLY A 191 17.72 2.36 -5.52
CA GLY A 191 18.63 2.60 -6.64
C GLY A 191 18.10 2.15 -8.01
N GLY A 192 16.83 1.73 -8.09
CA GLY A 192 16.11 1.51 -9.34
C GLY A 192 15.62 2.83 -9.94
N VAL A 193 15.26 2.81 -11.24
CA VAL A 193 14.81 4.02 -11.95
C VAL A 193 13.68 4.76 -11.24
N ASP A 194 12.73 4.03 -10.62
CA ASP A 194 11.55 4.61 -9.97
C ASP A 194 11.90 5.49 -8.77
N SER A 195 12.63 4.93 -7.81
CA SER A 195 13.06 5.67 -6.61
C SER A 195 14.09 6.75 -6.96
N SER A 196 14.99 6.47 -7.89
CA SER A 196 16.03 7.43 -8.32
C SER A 196 15.43 8.65 -9.03
N LEU A 197 14.41 8.45 -9.88
CA LEU A 197 13.71 9.57 -10.54
C LEU A 197 13.01 10.47 -9.53
N LEU A 198 12.29 9.90 -8.56
CA LEU A 198 11.65 10.70 -7.51
C LEU A 198 12.69 11.48 -6.69
N CYS A 199 13.83 10.85 -6.36
CA CYS A 199 14.93 11.54 -5.69
C CYS A 199 15.53 12.68 -6.54
N ALA A 200 15.69 12.47 -7.86
CA ALA A 200 16.20 13.50 -8.76
C ALA A 200 15.27 14.71 -8.85
N ILE A 201 13.95 14.47 -8.82
CA ILE A 201 12.96 15.56 -8.79
C ILE A 201 13.03 16.35 -7.47
N MET A 202 13.31 15.67 -6.35
CA MET A 202 13.42 16.29 -5.01
C MET A 202 14.83 16.79 -4.67
N ALA A 203 15.77 16.84 -5.61
CA ALA A 203 17.19 17.11 -5.33
C ALA A 203 17.47 18.39 -4.48
N ASN A 204 16.55 19.34 -4.48
CA ASN A 204 16.65 20.59 -3.72
C ASN A 204 16.05 20.49 -2.29
N ASN A 205 15.43 19.35 -1.89
CA ASN A 205 14.88 19.19 -0.54
C ASN A 205 15.91 18.53 0.39
N ALA A 206 16.70 19.34 1.08
CA ALA A 206 17.79 18.90 1.96
C ALA A 206 17.32 18.13 3.23
N ASN A 207 16.03 18.12 3.53
CA ASN A 207 15.50 17.60 4.80
C ASN A 207 15.10 16.12 4.76
N ASN A 208 15.19 15.48 3.59
CA ASN A 208 14.82 14.07 3.43
C ASN A 208 15.92 13.15 3.95
N ARG A 209 15.50 11.98 4.46
CA ARG A 209 16.40 10.89 4.87
C ARG A 209 16.21 9.69 3.96
N TYR A 210 17.29 9.16 3.44
CA TYR A 210 17.26 8.08 2.45
C TYR A 210 17.67 6.77 3.11
N PHE A 211 16.86 5.75 2.94
CA PHE A 211 17.03 4.46 3.58
C PHE A 211 17.01 3.31 2.57
N ALA A 212 17.88 2.32 2.77
CA ALA A 212 17.82 1.05 2.07
C ALA A 212 18.03 -0.09 3.07
N ALA A 213 17.26 -1.18 2.93
CA ALA A 213 17.35 -2.35 3.80
C ALA A 213 17.52 -3.64 2.99
N GLY A 214 18.36 -4.55 3.48
CA GLY A 214 18.59 -5.84 2.85
C GLY A 214 19.73 -6.61 3.50
N LEU A 215 19.98 -7.83 3.02
CA LEU A 215 21.16 -8.57 3.45
C LEU A 215 22.44 -7.92 2.89
N PRO A 216 23.58 -7.97 3.59
CA PRO A 216 24.81 -7.25 3.22
C PRO A 216 25.25 -7.48 1.77
N GLU A 217 25.15 -8.71 1.28
CA GLU A 217 25.57 -9.08 -0.09
C GLU A 217 24.42 -9.06 -1.11
N SER A 218 23.25 -8.53 -0.72
CA SER A 218 22.10 -8.50 -1.62
C SER A 218 22.30 -7.56 -2.80
N HIS A 219 21.73 -7.94 -3.93
CA HIS A 219 21.82 -7.15 -5.15
C HIS A 219 21.21 -5.75 -4.99
N ASP A 220 20.05 -5.66 -4.32
CA ASP A 220 19.35 -4.39 -4.15
C ASP A 220 20.13 -3.42 -3.27
N LEU A 221 20.78 -3.93 -2.22
CA LEU A 221 21.58 -3.08 -1.35
C LEU A 221 22.81 -2.53 -2.08
N LYS A 222 23.51 -3.37 -2.85
CA LYS A 222 24.63 -2.94 -3.69
C LYS A 222 24.19 -1.93 -4.75
N SER A 223 23.04 -2.16 -5.37
CA SER A 223 22.44 -1.25 -6.35
C SER A 223 22.08 0.10 -5.74
N ALA A 224 21.47 0.10 -4.55
CA ALA A 224 21.14 1.32 -3.82
C ALA A 224 22.39 2.12 -3.46
N GLN A 225 23.41 1.48 -2.91
CA GLN A 225 24.68 2.12 -2.55
C GLN A 225 25.39 2.73 -3.77
N GLN A 226 25.44 2.01 -4.91
CA GLN A 226 26.06 2.53 -6.13
C GLN A 226 25.27 3.73 -6.67
N ALA A 227 23.93 3.64 -6.73
CA ALA A 227 23.09 4.74 -7.19
C ALA A 227 23.21 5.97 -6.27
N ALA A 228 23.24 5.75 -4.95
CA ALA A 228 23.41 6.83 -3.98
C ALA A 228 24.73 7.60 -4.17
N ARG A 229 25.85 6.87 -4.43
CA ARG A 229 27.14 7.52 -4.75
C ARG A 229 27.05 8.36 -6.03
N MET A 230 26.42 7.84 -7.10
CA MET A 230 26.29 8.57 -8.37
C MET A 230 25.41 9.80 -8.25
N MET A 231 24.37 9.75 -7.40
CA MET A 231 23.44 10.87 -7.15
C MET A 231 23.86 11.76 -5.98
N ARG A 232 24.98 11.46 -5.29
CA ARG A 232 25.44 12.15 -4.08
C ARG A 232 24.40 12.19 -2.97
N ILE A 233 23.68 11.08 -2.80
CA ILE A 233 22.68 10.89 -1.75
C ILE A 233 23.36 10.31 -0.50
N ASP A 234 23.12 10.90 0.66
CA ASP A 234 23.49 10.35 1.97
C ASP A 234 22.53 9.21 2.32
N LEU A 235 22.92 7.98 1.96
CA LEU A 235 22.10 6.79 2.10
C LEU A 235 22.41 6.04 3.41
N GLN A 236 21.44 5.98 4.30
CA GLN A 236 21.50 5.13 5.47
C GLN A 236 21.12 3.68 5.10
N VAL A 237 22.09 2.79 5.28
CA VAL A 237 21.95 1.36 4.95
C VAL A 237 21.63 0.56 6.20
N ILE A 238 20.56 -0.25 6.14
CA ILE A 238 20.14 -1.14 7.22
C ILE A 238 20.45 -2.58 6.81
N HIS A 239 21.44 -3.18 7.48
CA HIS A 239 21.83 -4.56 7.25
C HIS A 239 20.92 -5.52 8.03
N LEU A 240 20.34 -6.48 7.29
CA LEU A 240 19.56 -7.57 7.84
C LEU A 240 20.44 -8.82 7.90
N ASP A 241 20.61 -9.40 9.07
CA ASP A 241 21.22 -10.72 9.25
C ASP A 241 20.18 -11.80 9.55
N ALA A 242 20.62 -13.04 9.69
CA ALA A 242 19.75 -14.19 9.91
C ALA A 242 19.00 -14.10 11.25
N SER A 243 19.66 -13.63 12.31
CA SER A 243 19.09 -13.52 13.65
C SER A 243 18.04 -12.42 13.69
N HIS A 244 18.32 -11.29 13.06
CA HIS A 244 17.40 -10.17 12.95
C HIS A 244 16.14 -10.56 12.14
N VAL A 245 16.31 -11.23 10.99
CA VAL A 245 15.19 -11.75 10.20
C VAL A 245 14.36 -12.75 11.02
N GLU A 246 14.99 -13.73 11.70
CA GLU A 246 14.29 -14.75 12.50
C GLU A 246 13.47 -14.12 13.63
N MET A 247 14.01 -13.10 14.31
CA MET A 247 13.35 -12.35 15.37
C MET A 247 12.14 -11.55 14.86
N LEU A 248 12.23 -10.98 13.66
CA LEU A 248 11.17 -10.15 13.09
C LEU A 248 10.01 -10.95 12.47
N ILE A 249 10.22 -12.21 12.05
CA ILE A 249 9.19 -13.03 11.39
C ILE A 249 7.84 -13.00 12.13
N PRO A 250 7.74 -13.31 13.44
CA PRO A 250 6.45 -13.33 14.13
C PRO A 250 5.75 -11.96 14.11
N ARG A 251 6.52 -10.90 14.34
CA ARG A 251 6.00 -9.52 14.36
C ARG A 251 5.48 -9.10 13.00
N VAL A 252 6.21 -9.44 11.93
CA VAL A 252 5.80 -9.08 10.56
C VAL A 252 4.59 -9.89 10.12
N ILE A 253 4.49 -11.20 10.46
CA ILE A 253 3.28 -12.02 10.22
C ILE A 253 2.05 -11.37 10.87
N GLU A 254 2.14 -11.02 12.16
CA GLU A 254 1.05 -10.36 12.89
C GLU A 254 0.69 -8.99 12.26
N THR A 255 1.71 -8.24 11.84
CA THR A 255 1.54 -6.93 11.23
C THR A 255 0.80 -7.00 9.91
N ILE A 256 1.25 -7.87 8.99
CA ILE A 256 0.66 -7.97 7.64
C ILE A 256 -0.50 -8.97 7.57
N GLU A 257 -0.84 -9.59 8.70
CA GLU A 257 -1.96 -10.54 8.82
C GLU A 257 -1.84 -11.74 7.85
N SER A 258 -0.62 -12.19 7.53
CA SER A 258 -0.39 -13.20 6.48
C SER A 258 0.88 -14.02 6.70
N CYS A 259 0.76 -15.34 6.47
CA CYS A 259 1.89 -16.28 6.40
C CYS A 259 2.38 -16.52 4.95
N ASN A 260 1.94 -15.74 3.97
CA ASN A 260 2.40 -15.90 2.59
C ASN A 260 3.90 -15.55 2.48
N PRO A 261 4.76 -16.47 1.98
CA PRO A 261 6.21 -16.25 1.90
C PRO A 261 6.63 -15.03 1.07
N LEU A 262 5.90 -14.75 -0.02
CA LEU A 262 6.17 -13.62 -0.88
C LEU A 262 5.85 -12.31 -0.16
N ASN A 263 4.67 -12.25 0.48
CA ASN A 263 4.25 -11.09 1.24
C ASN A 263 5.23 -10.78 2.37
N LEU A 264 5.67 -11.80 3.12
CA LEU A 264 6.63 -11.62 4.19
C LEU A 264 7.98 -11.13 3.69
N ALA A 265 8.48 -11.69 2.59
CA ALA A 265 9.78 -11.32 2.03
C ALA A 265 9.83 -9.84 1.57
N ILE A 266 8.70 -9.28 1.14
CA ILE A 266 8.58 -7.88 0.72
C ILE A 266 8.25 -6.98 1.92
N ALA A 267 7.39 -7.42 2.84
CA ALA A 267 6.99 -6.64 4.00
C ALA A 267 8.14 -6.41 4.99
N LEU A 268 9.03 -7.38 5.18
CA LEU A 268 10.10 -7.30 6.17
C LEU A 268 11.05 -6.11 5.92
N PRO A 269 11.58 -5.87 4.71
CA PRO A 269 12.32 -4.66 4.42
C PRO A 269 11.51 -3.38 4.67
N MET A 270 10.23 -3.33 4.26
CA MET A 270 9.36 -2.16 4.48
C MET A 270 9.14 -1.90 5.97
N TYR A 271 8.92 -2.95 6.76
CA TYR A 271 8.78 -2.87 8.21
C TYR A 271 10.00 -2.20 8.85
N VAL A 272 11.21 -2.65 8.48
CA VAL A 272 12.46 -2.10 9.00
C VAL A 272 12.71 -0.66 8.51
N LEU A 273 12.39 -0.36 7.26
CA LEU A 273 12.48 1.00 6.73
C LEU A 273 11.54 1.96 7.47
N ALA A 274 10.32 1.52 7.79
CA ALA A 274 9.38 2.31 8.57
C ALA A 274 9.86 2.50 10.02
N GLU A 275 10.45 1.48 10.65
CA GLU A 275 11.08 1.57 11.97
C GLU A 275 12.18 2.64 12.00
N GLN A 276 13.07 2.63 11.00
CA GLN A 276 14.15 3.63 10.89
C GLN A 276 13.61 5.03 10.58
N THR A 277 12.59 5.12 9.74
CA THR A 277 11.90 6.39 9.46
C THR A 277 11.35 7.01 10.75
N LYS A 278 10.70 6.19 11.60
CA LYS A 278 10.22 6.62 12.91
C LYS A 278 11.35 7.02 13.84
N ALA A 279 12.43 6.22 13.90
CA ALA A 279 13.61 6.51 14.73
C ALA A 279 14.28 7.84 14.34
N ALA A 280 14.20 8.23 13.07
CA ALA A 280 14.65 9.54 12.56
C ALA A 280 13.67 10.69 12.87
N GLY A 281 12.58 10.45 13.61
CA GLY A 281 11.58 11.46 13.98
C GLY A 281 10.62 11.82 12.84
N LEU A 282 10.66 11.10 11.72
CA LEU A 282 9.83 11.36 10.55
C LEU A 282 8.46 10.68 10.67
N LYS A 283 7.48 11.16 9.90
CA LYS A 283 6.08 10.69 9.96
C LYS A 283 5.64 9.94 8.70
N SER A 284 6.41 10.04 7.62
CA SER A 284 6.07 9.46 6.33
C SER A 284 7.30 8.89 5.62
N ILE A 285 7.05 7.92 4.74
CA ILE A 285 8.05 7.32 3.87
C ILE A 285 7.57 7.31 2.41
N LEU A 286 8.39 7.84 1.53
CA LEU A 286 8.13 7.87 0.09
C LEU A 286 8.65 6.61 -0.57
N THR A 287 7.84 6.04 -1.49
CA THR A 287 8.20 4.84 -2.25
C THR A 287 7.92 5.00 -3.74
N GLY A 288 8.63 4.25 -4.57
CA GLY A 288 8.42 4.20 -6.02
C GLY A 288 7.32 3.23 -6.49
N GLN A 289 6.42 2.81 -5.61
CA GLN A 289 5.35 1.88 -5.97
C GLN A 289 4.36 2.49 -6.97
N GLY A 290 3.77 1.64 -7.80
CA GLY A 290 2.87 2.03 -8.88
C GLY A 290 3.56 2.24 -10.23
N ALA A 291 4.88 2.48 -10.24
CA ALA A 291 5.62 2.67 -11.48
C ALA A 291 5.66 1.42 -12.37
N ASP A 292 5.72 0.23 -11.77
CA ASP A 292 5.72 -1.04 -12.52
C ASP A 292 4.38 -1.29 -13.19
N GLU A 293 3.29 -1.04 -12.50
CA GLU A 293 1.92 -1.22 -12.96
C GLU A 293 1.52 -0.21 -14.03
N LEU A 294 1.96 1.05 -13.90
CA LEU A 294 1.61 2.11 -14.85
C LEU A 294 2.47 2.13 -16.10
N PHE A 295 3.76 1.80 -15.98
CA PHE A 295 4.75 1.99 -17.05
C PHE A 295 5.38 0.68 -17.55
N ALA A 296 4.68 -0.45 -17.38
CA ALA A 296 5.12 -1.78 -17.85
C ALA A 296 6.49 -2.23 -17.30
N GLY A 297 6.68 -2.16 -15.98
CA GLY A 297 7.95 -2.51 -15.34
C GLY A 297 8.18 -4.00 -15.14
N TYR A 298 7.15 -4.84 -15.15
CA TYR A 298 7.29 -6.27 -14.91
C TYR A 298 7.77 -7.03 -16.14
N SER A 299 8.69 -7.98 -15.96
CA SER A 299 9.25 -8.80 -17.04
C SER A 299 8.21 -9.61 -17.83
N ARG A 300 7.04 -9.89 -17.22
CA ARG A 300 5.94 -10.60 -17.90
C ARG A 300 5.37 -9.82 -19.09
N TYR A 301 5.43 -8.50 -19.09
CA TYR A 301 4.94 -7.69 -20.21
C TYR A 301 5.79 -7.85 -21.48
N ALA A 302 7.11 -8.09 -21.32
CA ALA A 302 7.99 -8.35 -22.45
C ALA A 302 7.66 -9.65 -23.20
N ARG A 303 6.83 -10.52 -22.64
CA ARG A 303 6.35 -11.75 -23.27
C ARG A 303 5.11 -11.52 -24.14
N LEU A 304 4.48 -10.36 -24.04
CA LEU A 304 3.37 -10.01 -24.92
C LEU A 304 3.91 -9.71 -26.32
N PRO A 305 3.20 -10.10 -27.40
CA PRO A 305 3.63 -9.75 -28.76
C PRO A 305 3.78 -8.23 -28.89
N ALA A 306 4.86 -7.78 -29.53
CA ALA A 306 5.19 -6.35 -29.63
C ALA A 306 4.08 -5.50 -30.31
N ALA A 307 3.28 -6.11 -31.16
CA ALA A 307 2.13 -5.46 -31.83
C ALA A 307 0.84 -5.45 -30.98
N ASN A 308 0.81 -6.12 -29.82
CA ASN A 308 -0.40 -6.22 -28.99
C ASN A 308 -0.46 -5.09 -27.94
N HIS A 309 -0.59 -3.85 -28.41
CA HIS A 309 -0.67 -2.67 -27.54
C HIS A 309 -1.95 -2.65 -26.69
N GLU A 310 -3.06 -3.18 -27.19
CA GLU A 310 -4.32 -3.30 -26.43
C GLU A 310 -4.16 -4.31 -25.29
N GLY A 311 -3.62 -5.49 -25.55
CA GLY A 311 -3.38 -6.49 -24.50
C GLY A 311 -2.42 -6.01 -23.43
N LEU A 312 -1.42 -5.19 -23.77
CA LEU A 312 -0.56 -4.55 -22.78
C LEU A 312 -1.35 -3.55 -21.93
N ARG A 313 -2.19 -2.73 -22.55
CA ARG A 313 -3.02 -1.75 -21.86
C ARG A 313 -3.95 -2.44 -20.86
N ASP A 314 -4.68 -3.46 -21.30
CA ASP A 314 -5.60 -4.22 -20.44
C ASP A 314 -4.86 -4.86 -19.26
N ALA A 315 -3.67 -5.43 -19.50
CA ALA A 315 -2.85 -5.99 -18.44
C ALA A 315 -2.42 -4.94 -17.40
N LEU A 316 -2.03 -3.74 -17.84
CA LEU A 316 -1.66 -2.64 -16.96
C LEU A 316 -2.86 -2.12 -16.15
N GLU A 317 -4.04 -1.98 -16.78
CA GLU A 317 -5.27 -1.59 -16.07
C GLU A 317 -5.64 -2.61 -14.99
N ILE A 318 -5.55 -3.89 -15.30
CA ILE A 318 -5.78 -4.98 -14.33
C ILE A 318 -4.77 -4.90 -13.18
N ASP A 319 -3.49 -4.65 -13.45
CA ASP A 319 -2.48 -4.55 -12.42
C ASP A 319 -2.67 -3.34 -11.51
N VAL A 320 -3.06 -2.19 -12.06
CA VAL A 320 -3.41 -0.99 -11.27
C VAL A 320 -4.64 -1.26 -10.38
N LEU A 321 -5.65 -1.98 -10.89
CA LEU A 321 -6.83 -2.33 -10.09
C LEU A 321 -6.52 -3.33 -8.97
N ASN A 322 -5.53 -4.20 -9.18
CA ASN A 322 -5.14 -5.23 -8.20
C ASN A 322 -4.04 -4.76 -7.24
N ILE A 323 -3.39 -3.61 -7.49
CA ILE A 323 -2.24 -3.15 -6.70
C ILE A 323 -2.56 -3.03 -5.20
N ALA A 324 -3.79 -2.65 -4.85
CA ALA A 324 -4.24 -2.59 -3.46
C ALA A 324 -4.05 -3.93 -2.75
N ARG A 325 -4.54 -5.03 -3.37
CA ARG A 325 -4.48 -6.38 -2.82
C ARG A 325 -3.05 -6.94 -2.84
N ASP A 326 -2.34 -6.72 -3.92
CA ASP A 326 -1.08 -7.41 -4.18
C ASP A 326 0.11 -6.72 -3.49
N ASN A 327 0.04 -5.39 -3.30
CA ASN A 327 1.15 -4.60 -2.79
C ASN A 327 0.75 -3.64 -1.65
N LEU A 328 -0.21 -2.72 -1.88
CA LEU A 328 -0.38 -1.55 -1.01
C LEU A 328 -0.88 -1.90 0.38
N GLU A 329 -1.81 -2.86 0.51
CA GLU A 329 -2.32 -3.28 1.83
C GLU A 329 -1.20 -3.82 2.71
N ARG A 330 -0.38 -4.73 2.17
CA ARG A 330 0.78 -5.28 2.87
C ARG A 330 1.74 -4.20 3.35
N ASP A 331 2.11 -3.29 2.45
CA ASP A 331 3.13 -2.29 2.76
C ASP A 331 2.56 -1.19 3.67
N ASN A 332 1.28 -0.83 3.51
CA ASN A 332 0.60 0.08 4.45
C ASN A 332 0.57 -0.51 5.87
N LEU A 333 0.23 -1.81 6.02
CA LEU A 333 0.24 -2.47 7.31
C LEU A 333 1.64 -2.48 7.94
N ALA A 334 2.68 -2.78 7.15
CA ALA A 334 4.06 -2.77 7.61
C ALA A 334 4.49 -1.37 8.10
N ALA A 335 4.19 -0.31 7.35
CA ALA A 335 4.52 1.05 7.73
C ALA A 335 3.68 1.55 8.92
N ALA A 336 2.39 1.22 8.92
CA ALA A 336 1.44 1.60 9.97
C ALA A 336 1.83 1.06 11.34
N SER A 337 2.44 -0.13 11.42
CA SER A 337 2.90 -0.71 12.70
C SER A 337 3.90 0.19 13.43
N HIS A 338 4.59 1.05 12.69
CA HIS A 338 5.49 2.08 13.23
C HIS A 338 4.90 3.49 13.22
N SER A 339 3.60 3.64 12.95
CA SER A 339 2.92 4.93 12.80
C SER A 339 3.47 5.79 11.66
N ILE A 340 3.93 5.18 10.58
CA ILE A 340 4.47 5.82 9.37
C ILE A 340 3.46 5.77 8.23
N ASP A 341 3.20 6.92 7.60
CA ASP A 341 2.41 7.02 6.38
C ASP A 341 3.25 6.75 5.13
N ILE A 342 2.67 6.06 4.13
CA ILE A 342 3.34 5.84 2.83
C ILE A 342 2.89 6.92 1.85
N ILE A 343 3.85 7.52 1.16
CA ILE A 343 3.66 8.44 0.05
C ILE A 343 3.90 7.70 -1.25
N LEU A 344 2.95 7.83 -2.19
CA LEU A 344 2.85 7.05 -3.43
C LEU A 344 2.72 7.96 -4.65
N PRO A 345 3.76 8.71 -5.10
CA PRO A 345 3.63 9.72 -6.14
C PRO A 345 3.14 9.15 -7.48
N TYR A 346 3.57 7.95 -7.87
CA TYR A 346 3.12 7.31 -9.11
C TYR A 346 1.63 6.90 -9.07
N LEU A 347 1.06 6.78 -7.87
CA LEU A 347 -0.36 6.45 -7.67
C LEU A 347 -1.22 7.66 -7.33
N ASP A 348 -0.69 8.87 -7.47
CA ASP A 348 -1.53 10.08 -7.50
C ASP A 348 -2.57 9.95 -8.62
N PRO A 349 -3.85 10.26 -8.37
CA PRO A 349 -4.91 10.10 -9.37
C PRO A 349 -4.63 10.80 -10.71
N ARG A 350 -3.90 11.92 -10.70
CA ARG A 350 -3.48 12.65 -11.90
C ARG A 350 -2.47 11.84 -12.71
N VAL A 351 -1.48 11.23 -12.02
CA VAL A 351 -0.44 10.39 -12.63
C VAL A 351 -1.05 9.09 -13.16
N VAL A 352 -1.92 8.45 -12.39
CA VAL A 352 -2.63 7.23 -12.81
C VAL A 352 -3.46 7.50 -14.06
N LYS A 353 -4.27 8.57 -14.04
CA LYS A 353 -5.10 8.95 -15.19
C LYS A 353 -4.25 9.22 -16.42
N PHE A 354 -3.18 10.01 -16.31
CA PHE A 354 -2.28 10.31 -17.42
C PHE A 354 -1.54 9.06 -17.87
N GLY A 355 -0.96 8.29 -16.94
CA GLY A 355 -0.24 7.06 -17.24
C GLY A 355 -1.06 6.05 -18.04
N LEU A 356 -2.35 5.88 -17.73
CA LEU A 356 -3.24 4.99 -18.47
C LEU A 356 -3.56 5.47 -19.90
N THR A 357 -3.38 6.76 -20.22
CA THR A 357 -3.56 7.29 -21.60
C THR A 357 -2.32 7.15 -22.48
N ILE A 358 -1.16 6.84 -21.93
CA ILE A 358 0.09 6.70 -22.68
C ILE A 358 0.06 5.42 -23.50
N ASP A 359 0.47 5.53 -24.77
CA ASP A 359 0.57 4.39 -25.71
C ASP A 359 1.48 3.28 -25.15
N GLY A 360 1.07 2.04 -25.32
CA GLY A 360 1.85 0.85 -24.88
C GLY A 360 3.25 0.81 -25.49
N ALA A 361 3.43 1.28 -26.74
CA ALA A 361 4.74 1.38 -27.40
C ALA A 361 5.72 2.32 -26.70
N LEU A 362 5.20 3.34 -26.00
CA LEU A 362 6.02 4.24 -25.20
C LEU A 362 6.31 3.69 -23.79
N LYS A 363 5.60 2.69 -23.33
CA LYS A 363 5.84 2.02 -22.04
C LYS A 363 6.80 0.85 -22.18
N LEU A 364 6.64 0.05 -23.22
CA LEU A 364 7.50 -1.07 -23.58
C LEU A 364 8.00 -0.89 -24.99
N ASN A 365 9.26 -0.48 -25.15
CA ASN A 365 9.84 -0.18 -26.47
C ASN A 365 11.09 -1.05 -26.69
N ARG A 366 11.11 -1.84 -27.79
CA ARG A 366 12.24 -2.70 -28.16
C ARG A 366 12.79 -3.55 -26.99
N GLY A 367 11.89 -4.06 -26.16
CA GLY A 367 12.25 -4.85 -24.99
C GLY A 367 12.69 -4.03 -23.74
N ILE A 368 12.68 -2.70 -23.83
CA ILE A 368 12.99 -1.81 -22.71
C ILE A 368 11.70 -1.53 -21.94
N ASN A 369 11.62 -2.03 -20.74
CA ASN A 369 10.53 -1.76 -19.78
C ASN A 369 10.61 -0.33 -19.27
N LYS A 370 9.44 0.28 -18.97
CA LYS A 370 9.35 1.67 -18.47
C LYS A 370 10.00 2.69 -19.40
N TYR A 371 9.96 2.44 -20.69
CA TYR A 371 10.69 3.25 -21.68
C TYR A 371 10.46 4.75 -21.46
N ILE A 372 9.20 5.19 -21.43
CA ILE A 372 8.87 6.61 -21.26
C ILE A 372 9.34 7.18 -19.90
N LEU A 373 9.28 6.39 -18.83
CA LEU A 373 9.77 6.80 -17.51
C LEU A 373 11.30 6.96 -17.52
N ARG A 374 12.02 6.09 -18.24
CA ARG A 374 13.46 6.20 -18.44
C ARG A 374 13.83 7.42 -19.28
N LYS A 375 13.00 7.78 -20.27
CA LYS A 375 13.16 8.99 -21.08
C LYS A 375 13.00 10.27 -20.23
N VAL A 376 12.10 10.27 -19.25
CA VAL A 376 12.02 11.35 -18.24
C VAL A 376 13.26 11.34 -17.35
N ALA A 377 13.68 10.16 -16.89
CA ALA A 377 14.78 10.01 -15.95
C ALA A 377 16.12 10.46 -16.53
N GLU A 378 16.42 10.16 -17.80
CA GLU A 378 17.68 10.58 -18.44
C GLU A 378 17.87 12.10 -18.55
N GLN A 379 16.78 12.88 -18.41
CA GLN A 379 16.86 14.35 -18.37
C GLN A 379 17.25 14.89 -16.98
N LEU A 380 17.13 14.07 -15.93
CA LEU A 380 17.25 14.50 -14.54
C LEU A 380 18.35 13.78 -13.76
N MET A 381 18.84 12.65 -14.27
CA MET A 381 19.87 11.84 -13.61
C MET A 381 20.78 11.16 -14.65
N PRO A 382 21.96 10.61 -14.24
CA PRO A 382 22.88 9.95 -15.15
C PRO A 382 22.22 8.83 -15.97
N HIS A 383 22.52 8.76 -17.27
CA HIS A 383 21.97 7.79 -18.21
C HIS A 383 22.12 6.34 -17.71
N GLU A 384 23.26 6.00 -17.10
CA GLU A 384 23.53 4.69 -16.53
C GLU A 384 22.48 4.28 -15.47
N LEU A 385 22.03 5.21 -14.66
CA LEU A 385 20.97 4.97 -13.67
C LEU A 385 19.58 4.89 -14.33
N ALA A 386 19.30 5.76 -15.30
CA ALA A 386 18.03 5.79 -16.01
C ALA A 386 17.75 4.47 -16.73
N TYR A 387 18.80 3.81 -17.28
CA TYR A 387 18.67 2.55 -18.04
C TYR A 387 19.15 1.31 -17.28
N ARG A 388 19.41 1.43 -15.96
CA ARG A 388 19.82 0.27 -15.15
C ARG A 388 18.78 -0.86 -15.23
N PRO A 389 19.21 -2.12 -15.46
CA PRO A 389 18.33 -3.28 -15.42
C PRO A 389 17.71 -3.48 -14.03
N LYS A 390 16.43 -3.86 -13.96
CA LYS A 390 15.74 -4.12 -12.71
C LYS A 390 15.75 -5.60 -12.35
N LYS A 391 15.98 -5.91 -11.06
CA LYS A 391 15.61 -7.20 -10.46
C LYS A 391 14.35 -7.00 -9.60
N ALA A 392 13.46 -8.01 -9.57
CA ALA A 392 12.28 -7.96 -8.74
C ALA A 392 12.65 -7.94 -7.25
N LEU A 393 12.02 -7.05 -6.47
CA LEU A 393 12.31 -6.79 -5.05
C LEU A 393 12.35 -8.06 -4.20
N GLN A 394 11.44 -9.01 -4.44
CA GLN A 394 11.39 -10.27 -3.69
C GLN A 394 12.65 -11.13 -3.76
N TYR A 395 13.49 -10.92 -4.77
CA TYR A 395 14.77 -11.64 -4.93
C TYR A 395 15.97 -10.75 -4.64
N GLY A 396 15.83 -9.45 -4.80
CA GLY A 396 16.91 -8.48 -4.73
C GLY A 396 17.44 -8.23 -3.33
N THR A 397 16.56 -8.18 -2.32
CA THR A 397 16.92 -7.94 -0.91
C THR A 397 17.59 -9.11 -0.21
N GLY A 398 17.51 -10.33 -0.79
CA GLY A 398 18.03 -11.55 -0.19
C GLY A 398 17.10 -12.20 0.86
N VAL A 399 16.05 -11.52 1.33
CA VAL A 399 15.15 -12.03 2.38
C VAL A 399 14.50 -13.35 2.00
N SER A 400 14.02 -13.53 0.76
CA SER A 400 13.46 -14.81 0.29
C SER A 400 14.44 -15.99 0.40
N ALA A 401 15.74 -15.76 0.16
CA ALA A 401 16.76 -16.78 0.33
C ALA A 401 16.99 -17.09 1.80
N MET A 402 16.98 -16.08 2.66
CA MET A 402 17.10 -16.24 4.11
C MET A 402 15.91 -17.02 4.69
N LEU A 403 14.68 -16.71 4.28
CA LEU A 403 13.47 -17.46 4.71
C LEU A 403 13.58 -18.95 4.35
N ARG A 404 14.08 -19.28 3.14
CA ARG A 404 14.34 -20.69 2.76
C ARG A 404 15.39 -21.36 3.67
N LYS A 405 16.46 -20.63 4.03
CA LYS A 405 17.49 -21.14 4.94
C LYS A 405 16.92 -21.39 6.33
N LEU A 406 16.13 -20.45 6.87
CA LEU A 406 15.47 -20.57 8.17
C LEU A 406 14.44 -21.72 8.18
N ALA A 407 13.65 -21.87 7.13
CA ALA A 407 12.72 -22.99 7.01
C ALA A 407 13.45 -24.34 7.03
N ARG A 408 14.55 -24.49 6.30
CA ARG A 408 15.39 -25.71 6.31
C ARG A 408 15.99 -25.99 7.69
N LYS A 409 16.40 -24.96 8.42
CA LYS A 409 16.98 -25.08 9.78
C LYS A 409 15.92 -25.55 10.79
N ASN A 410 14.72 -25.01 10.73
CA ASN A 410 13.69 -25.11 11.78
C ASN A 410 12.61 -26.17 11.52
N LEU A 411 12.47 -26.67 10.27
CA LEU A 411 11.50 -27.71 9.95
C LEU A 411 12.07 -29.13 10.15
N PRO A 412 11.20 -30.13 10.46
CA PRO A 412 11.55 -31.55 10.42
C PRO A 412 12.09 -31.96 9.05
N TYR A 413 12.93 -33.02 9.01
CA TYR A 413 13.67 -33.44 7.81
C TYR A 413 12.76 -33.72 6.60
N ASP A 414 11.63 -34.37 6.80
CA ASP A 414 10.63 -34.69 5.79
C ASP A 414 9.99 -33.45 5.13
N LYS A 415 9.93 -32.32 5.83
CA LYS A 415 9.32 -31.07 5.36
C LYS A 415 10.29 -30.04 4.79
N ARG A 416 11.61 -30.20 5.02
CA ARG A 416 12.64 -29.20 4.66
C ARG A 416 12.72 -28.89 3.16
N ASN A 417 12.49 -29.91 2.33
CA ASN A 417 12.61 -29.80 0.88
C ASN A 417 11.26 -29.86 0.15
N SER A 418 10.14 -29.83 0.90
CA SER A 418 8.81 -29.83 0.30
C SER A 418 8.54 -28.54 -0.49
N LYS A 419 7.74 -28.68 -1.55
CA LYS A 419 7.18 -27.51 -2.24
C LYS A 419 6.32 -26.75 -1.24
N GLY A 420 6.71 -25.51 -0.88
CA GLY A 420 6.00 -24.72 0.13
C GLY A 420 6.61 -24.76 1.55
N ALA A 421 7.81 -25.34 1.74
CA ALA A 421 8.47 -25.42 3.03
C ALA A 421 8.50 -24.09 3.81
N VAL A 422 8.72 -22.95 3.12
CA VAL A 422 8.70 -21.62 3.76
C VAL A 422 7.32 -21.30 4.32
N GLY A 423 6.25 -21.57 3.55
CA GLY A 423 4.88 -21.36 4.04
C GLY A 423 4.57 -22.21 5.27
N ILE A 424 4.95 -23.50 5.25
CA ILE A 424 4.80 -24.42 6.40
C ILE A 424 5.56 -23.87 7.63
N TYR A 425 6.78 -23.38 7.44
CA TYR A 425 7.57 -22.78 8.52
C TYR A 425 6.87 -21.55 9.10
N LEU A 426 6.43 -20.61 8.26
CA LEU A 426 5.77 -19.39 8.69
C LEU A 426 4.46 -19.68 9.42
N GLN A 427 3.67 -20.64 8.90
CA GLN A 427 2.44 -21.09 9.54
C GLN A 427 2.73 -21.68 10.94
N SER A 428 3.77 -22.52 11.06
CA SER A 428 4.15 -23.09 12.36
C SER A 428 4.62 -22.00 13.36
N VAL A 429 5.22 -20.91 12.87
CA VAL A 429 5.60 -19.77 13.73
C VAL A 429 4.34 -19.04 14.22
N ALA A 430 3.38 -18.80 13.34
CA ALA A 430 2.10 -18.16 13.70
C ALA A 430 1.33 -18.99 14.73
N GLU A 431 1.16 -20.30 14.51
CA GLU A 431 0.47 -21.21 15.40
C GLU A 431 1.10 -21.26 16.80
N LYS A 432 2.42 -21.42 16.88
CA LYS A 432 3.17 -21.43 18.15
C LYS A 432 3.03 -20.14 18.95
N ARG A 433 2.76 -19.05 18.29
CA ARG A 433 2.60 -17.71 18.91
C ARG A 433 1.15 -17.28 19.06
N GLY A 434 0.18 -18.10 18.61
CA GLY A 434 -1.24 -17.74 18.61
C GLY A 434 -1.58 -16.52 17.75
N ILE A 435 -0.81 -16.30 16.65
CA ILE A 435 -1.03 -15.17 15.74
C ILE A 435 -2.13 -15.54 14.75
N ALA A 436 -3.21 -14.74 14.73
CA ALA A 436 -4.26 -14.86 13.73
C ALA A 436 -3.78 -14.30 12.38
N VAL A 437 -4.09 -15.00 11.30
CA VAL A 437 -3.77 -14.60 9.93
C VAL A 437 -5.01 -14.72 9.03
N ALA A 438 -5.05 -13.93 7.97
CA ALA A 438 -6.06 -14.08 6.92
C ALA A 438 -5.75 -15.34 6.10
N GLU A 439 -6.79 -16.13 5.82
CA GLU A 439 -6.72 -17.28 4.90
C GLU A 439 -6.61 -16.83 3.43
#